data_6ef7cdaeedc715624f268312c2425d43
#
_entry.id   6ef7cdaeedc715624f268312c2425d43
#
_cell.length_a   1.000
_cell.length_b   1.000
_cell.length_c   1.000
_cell.angle_alpha   90.00
_cell.angle_beta   90.00
_cell.angle_gamma   90.00
#
_symmetry.space_group_name_H-M   'P 1'
#
loop_
_entity.id
_entity.type
_entity.pdbx_description
1 polymer ?
#
loop_
_entity_poly.entity_id
_entity_poly.type
_entity_poly.pdbx_seq_one_letter_code
_entity_poly.pdbx_strand_id
1 'polypeptide(L)'
;IAYQEGNNRVCILFMGNHSREFAGEIQEICEEIQKKVKEVIGIEVSAGIGGWVRNPGETIQSHNQAEKAIELRYLLGGNLLIDTETLSPERSLSLRQPLSDLVDGIKKGNKEELKQTLAVMKSEIKKTRADKSQACVCLQMILRHAGSCWESLSSENEDLFHKRELLMGKVTEQKTFSEAFRMVEDYVYEVFERCSSMNSSSGQKQALLAMEYIRGHYNEPEFGLNDICSYLNIGTSYFSTIFKETTGG
;
A
#
# COMPACT_ATOMS: atom_id res chain seq x y z
N ILE A 1 2.44 -18.77 35.22
CA ILE A 1 2.21 -17.51 35.96
C ILE A 1 1.59 -16.52 35.00
N ALA A 2 0.49 -15.90 35.38
CA ALA A 2 -0.17 -14.90 34.54
C ALA A 2 -0.21 -13.55 35.30
N TYR A 3 0.03 -12.45 34.59
CA TYR A 3 -0.10 -11.10 35.12
C TYR A 3 -0.62 -10.12 34.06
N GLN A 4 -1.30 -9.07 34.51
CA GLN A 4 -1.78 -8.01 33.64
C GLN A 4 -0.65 -7.03 33.33
N GLU A 5 -0.50 -6.68 32.07
CA GLU A 5 0.46 -5.72 31.58
C GLU A 5 -0.28 -4.56 30.89
N GLY A 6 -0.29 -3.42 31.56
CA GLY A 6 -1.08 -2.28 31.08
C GLY A 6 -2.59 -2.56 31.08
N ASN A 7 -3.34 -1.84 30.24
CA ASN A 7 -4.80 -1.90 30.25
C ASN A 7 -5.41 -2.98 29.34
N ASN A 8 -4.64 -3.53 28.41
CA ASN A 8 -5.16 -4.39 27.34
C ASN A 8 -4.30 -5.62 27.03
N ARG A 9 -3.35 -5.94 27.88
CA ARG A 9 -2.45 -7.07 27.71
C ARG A 9 -2.43 -7.96 28.97
N VAL A 10 -2.30 -9.25 28.72
CA VAL A 10 -2.01 -10.25 29.76
C VAL A 10 -0.77 -11.01 29.31
N CYS A 11 0.22 -11.07 30.17
CA CYS A 11 1.40 -11.89 29.96
C CYS A 11 1.27 -13.20 30.72
N ILE A 12 1.55 -14.32 30.07
CA ILE A 12 1.52 -15.65 30.67
C ILE A 12 2.91 -16.27 30.52
N LEU A 13 3.53 -16.62 31.62
CA LEU A 13 4.78 -17.34 31.66
C LEU A 13 4.50 -18.84 31.85
N PHE A 14 4.83 -19.62 30.84
CA PHE A 14 4.80 -21.08 30.89
C PHE A 14 6.16 -21.61 31.35
N MET A 15 6.15 -22.64 32.16
CA MET A 15 7.35 -23.33 32.66
C MET A 15 7.20 -24.83 32.45
N GLY A 16 8.15 -25.44 31.76
CA GLY A 16 8.12 -26.85 31.44
C GLY A 16 9.41 -27.32 30.77
N ASN A 17 9.40 -28.49 30.18
CA ASN A 17 10.53 -29.04 29.44
C ASN A 17 10.47 -28.57 27.98
N HIS A 18 11.60 -28.22 27.40
CA HIS A 18 11.68 -27.86 25.99
C HIS A 18 11.42 -29.10 25.11
N SER A 19 10.16 -29.30 24.72
CA SER A 19 9.73 -30.37 23.83
C SER A 19 8.67 -29.86 22.85
N ARG A 20 8.53 -30.53 21.69
CA ARG A 20 7.45 -30.24 20.73
C ARG A 20 6.07 -30.45 21.33
N GLU A 21 5.92 -31.41 22.23
CA GLU A 21 4.68 -31.71 22.93
C GLU A 21 4.27 -30.52 23.79
N PHE A 22 5.19 -29.98 24.60
CA PHE A 22 4.92 -28.80 25.45
C PHE A 22 4.64 -27.54 24.62
N ALA A 23 5.31 -27.35 23.47
CA ALA A 23 4.99 -26.26 22.56
C ALA A 23 3.56 -26.39 21.98
N GLY A 24 3.15 -27.61 21.64
CA GLY A 24 1.79 -27.91 21.21
C GLY A 24 0.75 -27.60 22.28
N GLU A 25 1.01 -28.01 23.54
CA GLU A 25 0.14 -27.71 24.68
C GLU A 25 -0.04 -26.18 24.89
N ILE A 26 1.03 -25.38 24.73
CA ILE A 26 0.96 -23.92 24.83
C ILE A 26 0.07 -23.35 23.71
N GLN A 27 0.20 -23.85 22.49
CA GLN A 27 -0.64 -23.42 21.37
C GLN A 27 -2.12 -23.71 21.63
N GLU A 28 -2.44 -24.95 22.06
CA GLU A 28 -3.81 -25.35 22.40
C GLU A 28 -4.41 -24.48 23.53
N ILE A 29 -3.65 -24.18 24.57
CA ILE A 29 -4.07 -23.29 25.65
C ILE A 29 -4.36 -21.88 25.13
N CYS A 30 -3.50 -21.34 24.26
CA CYS A 30 -3.70 -20.02 23.68
C CYS A 30 -4.95 -19.98 22.80
N GLU A 31 -5.19 -20.99 21.98
CA GLU A 31 -6.39 -21.11 21.14
C GLU A 31 -7.67 -21.23 22.00
N GLU A 32 -7.61 -22.01 23.07
CA GLU A 32 -8.73 -22.13 24.01
C GLU A 32 -9.04 -20.81 24.71
N ILE A 33 -8.02 -20.05 25.10
CA ILE A 33 -8.19 -18.70 25.67
C ILE A 33 -8.85 -17.79 24.65
N GLN A 34 -8.36 -17.75 23.40
CA GLN A 34 -8.93 -16.92 22.33
C GLN A 34 -10.40 -17.26 22.11
N LYS A 35 -10.72 -18.54 22.04
CA LYS A 35 -12.09 -19.04 21.87
C LYS A 35 -12.99 -18.61 23.03
N LYS A 36 -12.57 -18.85 24.26
CA LYS A 36 -13.35 -18.48 25.47
C LYS A 36 -13.56 -16.99 25.61
N VAL A 37 -12.54 -16.17 25.33
CA VAL A 37 -12.67 -14.71 25.36
C VAL A 37 -13.68 -14.24 24.31
N LYS A 38 -13.66 -14.80 23.11
CA LYS A 38 -14.65 -14.48 22.08
C LYS A 38 -16.07 -14.91 22.46
N GLU A 39 -16.22 -16.10 23.05
CA GLU A 39 -17.53 -16.63 23.48
C GLU A 39 -18.13 -15.83 24.65
N VAL A 40 -17.31 -15.45 25.64
CA VAL A 40 -17.80 -14.83 26.89
C VAL A 40 -17.89 -13.31 26.78
N ILE A 41 -16.90 -12.66 26.12
CA ILE A 41 -16.76 -11.20 26.10
C ILE A 41 -17.14 -10.63 24.71
N GLY A 42 -17.16 -11.46 23.67
CA GLY A 42 -17.47 -11.03 22.30
C GLY A 42 -16.34 -10.28 21.58
N ILE A 43 -15.11 -10.30 22.14
CA ILE A 43 -13.94 -9.64 21.53
C ILE A 43 -12.95 -10.66 21.00
N GLU A 44 -12.24 -10.27 19.95
CA GLU A 44 -11.13 -11.06 19.39
C GLU A 44 -9.81 -10.62 20.01
N VAL A 45 -8.99 -11.59 20.42
CA VAL A 45 -7.67 -11.35 20.99
C VAL A 45 -6.59 -12.07 20.16
N SER A 46 -5.43 -11.48 20.07
CA SER A 46 -4.26 -12.11 19.46
C SER A 46 -3.25 -12.49 20.54
N ALA A 47 -2.54 -13.58 20.33
CA ALA A 47 -1.48 -14.02 21.22
C ALA A 47 -0.14 -14.08 20.48
N GLY A 48 0.93 -13.61 21.13
CA GLY A 48 2.30 -13.75 20.67
C GLY A 48 3.03 -14.72 21.59
N ILE A 49 3.72 -15.72 21.03
CA ILE A 49 4.54 -16.69 21.77
C ILE A 49 6.00 -16.29 21.54
N GLY A 50 6.72 -16.03 22.63
CA GLY A 50 8.17 -15.83 22.63
C GLY A 50 8.95 -17.13 22.62
N GLY A 51 10.18 -17.07 22.18
CA GLY A 51 11.05 -18.25 22.12
C GLY A 51 11.38 -18.82 23.50
N TRP A 52 11.76 -20.09 23.48
CA TRP A 52 12.18 -20.82 24.67
C TRP A 52 13.49 -20.26 25.26
N VAL A 53 13.53 -20.12 26.57
CA VAL A 53 14.73 -19.70 27.31
C VAL A 53 15.03 -20.70 28.45
N ARG A 54 16.31 -20.91 28.74
CA ARG A 54 16.73 -21.88 29.77
C ARG A 54 16.85 -21.28 31.16
N ASN A 55 17.20 -20.01 31.22
CA ASN A 55 17.48 -19.34 32.49
C ASN A 55 16.39 -18.31 32.79
N PRO A 56 15.93 -18.20 34.05
CA PRO A 56 14.97 -17.18 34.44
C PRO A 56 15.41 -15.74 34.09
N GLY A 57 16.71 -15.45 34.08
CA GLY A 57 17.25 -14.14 33.68
C GLY A 57 17.06 -13.79 32.21
N GLU A 58 16.76 -14.77 31.35
CA GLU A 58 16.53 -14.60 29.92
C GLU A 58 15.04 -14.43 29.57
N THR A 59 14.14 -14.50 30.55
CA THR A 59 12.69 -14.38 30.32
C THR A 59 12.32 -13.07 29.66
N ILE A 60 13.08 -11.98 29.89
CA ILE A 60 12.90 -10.71 29.22
C ILE A 60 13.10 -10.81 27.70
N GLN A 61 13.97 -11.70 27.24
CA GLN A 61 14.20 -11.91 25.79
C GLN A 61 12.98 -12.59 25.16
N SER A 62 12.46 -13.65 25.80
CA SER A 62 11.24 -14.32 25.37
C SER A 62 10.03 -13.37 25.38
N HIS A 63 9.89 -12.56 26.42
CA HIS A 63 8.85 -11.54 26.49
C HIS A 63 8.94 -10.52 25.33
N ASN A 64 10.12 -9.96 25.07
CA ASN A 64 10.33 -9.02 23.96
C ASN A 64 10.04 -9.65 22.60
N GLN A 65 10.34 -10.95 22.43
CA GLN A 65 9.98 -11.69 21.22
C GLN A 65 8.46 -11.84 21.08
N ALA A 66 7.75 -12.19 22.17
CA ALA A 66 6.30 -12.29 22.18
C ALA A 66 5.63 -10.94 21.87
N GLU A 67 6.16 -9.83 22.39
CA GLU A 67 5.70 -8.48 22.06
C GLU A 67 5.86 -8.17 20.57
N LYS A 68 7.04 -8.42 20.01
CA LYS A 68 7.27 -8.24 18.56
C LYS A 68 6.32 -9.10 17.72
N ALA A 69 6.06 -10.34 18.14
CA ALA A 69 5.09 -11.21 17.47
C ALA A 69 3.69 -10.58 17.46
N ILE A 70 3.23 -10.06 18.60
CA ILE A 70 1.92 -9.38 18.70
C ILE A 70 1.84 -8.14 17.82
N GLU A 71 2.91 -7.39 17.63
CA GLU A 71 2.92 -6.22 16.77
C GLU A 71 2.61 -6.55 15.31
N LEU A 72 2.95 -7.78 14.87
CA LEU A 72 2.62 -8.25 13.51
C LEU A 72 1.11 -8.34 13.25
N ARG A 73 0.27 -8.34 14.29
CA ARG A 73 -1.19 -8.28 14.12
C ARG A 73 -1.63 -7.08 13.29
N TYR A 74 -0.87 -5.99 13.29
CA TYR A 74 -1.16 -4.84 12.44
C TYR A 74 -1.15 -5.21 10.97
N LEU A 75 -0.14 -5.98 10.54
CA LEU A 75 0.00 -6.42 9.15
C LEU A 75 -0.90 -7.59 8.79
N LEU A 76 -1.03 -8.55 9.71
CA LEU A 76 -1.65 -9.84 9.45
C LEU A 76 -3.16 -9.86 9.76
N GLY A 77 -3.61 -8.95 10.61
CA GLY A 77 -5.00 -8.89 11.11
C GLY A 77 -5.10 -9.33 12.58
N GLY A 78 -6.34 -9.29 13.11
CA GLY A 78 -6.64 -9.73 14.47
C GLY A 78 -6.87 -11.24 14.61
N ASN A 79 -7.10 -11.68 15.83
CA ASN A 79 -7.41 -13.08 16.20
C ASN A 79 -6.33 -14.09 15.75
N LEU A 80 -5.07 -13.73 15.93
CA LEU A 80 -3.93 -14.56 15.51
C LEU A 80 -3.17 -15.11 16.70
N LEU A 81 -2.67 -16.31 16.55
CA LEU A 81 -1.62 -16.89 17.36
C LEU A 81 -0.31 -16.82 16.57
N ILE A 82 0.66 -16.06 17.07
CA ILE A 82 1.92 -15.79 16.37
C ILE A 82 3.07 -16.32 17.23
N ASP A 83 3.70 -17.38 16.74
CA ASP A 83 4.87 -18.00 17.38
C ASP A 83 6.14 -17.51 16.68
N THR A 84 7.06 -16.92 17.45
CA THR A 84 8.31 -16.38 16.92
C THR A 84 9.24 -17.46 16.35
N GLU A 85 9.18 -18.70 16.82
CA GLU A 85 10.00 -19.81 16.31
C GLU A 85 9.56 -20.27 14.92
N THR A 86 8.27 -20.09 14.59
CA THR A 86 7.72 -20.45 13.28
C THR A 86 7.88 -19.35 12.23
N LEU A 87 8.27 -18.16 12.67
CA LEU A 87 8.41 -17.01 11.78
C LEU A 87 9.65 -17.17 10.88
N SER A 88 9.47 -17.10 9.55
CA SER A 88 10.59 -17.00 8.60
C SER A 88 11.40 -15.72 8.84
N PRO A 89 12.69 -15.66 8.48
CA PRO A 89 13.51 -14.47 8.69
C PRO A 89 12.92 -13.22 8.01
N GLU A 90 13.14 -12.07 8.64
CA GLU A 90 12.76 -10.77 8.09
C GLU A 90 13.38 -10.56 6.70
N ARG A 91 12.59 -10.04 5.77
CA ARG A 91 13.08 -9.69 4.43
C ARG A 91 13.28 -8.18 4.34
N SER A 92 14.36 -7.75 3.73
CA SER A 92 14.57 -6.35 3.41
C SER A 92 13.47 -5.86 2.48
N LEU A 93 12.79 -4.79 2.87
CA LEU A 93 11.76 -4.14 2.05
C LEU A 93 12.40 -3.21 1.03
N SER A 94 12.12 -3.40 -0.24
CA SER A 94 12.47 -2.46 -1.30
C SER A 94 11.23 -2.07 -2.09
N LEU A 95 10.78 -0.85 -1.90
CA LEU A 95 9.66 -0.26 -2.65
C LEU A 95 10.13 0.58 -3.84
N ARG A 96 11.43 0.66 -4.12
CA ARG A 96 11.96 1.56 -5.16
C ARG A 96 11.34 1.30 -6.53
N GLN A 97 11.36 0.05 -6.98
CA GLN A 97 10.77 -0.32 -8.27
C GLN A 97 9.25 -0.20 -8.25
N PRO A 98 8.51 -0.77 -7.29
CA PRO A 98 7.06 -0.59 -7.22
C PRO A 98 6.60 0.87 -7.18
N LEU A 99 7.33 1.78 -6.53
CA LEU A 99 7.01 3.22 -6.54
C LEU A 99 7.22 3.86 -7.91
N SER A 100 8.24 3.44 -8.66
CA SER A 100 8.42 3.87 -10.05
C SER A 100 7.27 3.38 -10.93
N ASP A 101 6.91 2.10 -10.80
CA ASP A 101 5.81 1.48 -11.57
C ASP A 101 4.46 2.13 -11.26
N LEU A 102 4.23 2.55 -10.00
CA LEU A 102 3.06 3.31 -9.57
C LEU A 102 2.95 4.64 -10.32
N VAL A 103 4.04 5.41 -10.36
CA VAL A 103 4.10 6.70 -11.04
C VAL A 103 3.87 6.52 -12.54
N ASP A 104 4.50 5.51 -13.14
CA ASP A 104 4.35 5.18 -14.56
C ASP A 104 2.91 4.76 -14.90
N GLY A 105 2.30 3.91 -14.07
CA GLY A 105 0.91 3.49 -14.24
C GLY A 105 -0.07 4.66 -14.20
N ILE A 106 0.13 5.61 -13.28
CA ILE A 106 -0.69 6.83 -13.19
C ILE A 106 -0.49 7.69 -14.45
N LYS A 107 0.75 7.95 -14.85
CA LYS A 107 1.07 8.81 -16.00
C LYS A 107 0.59 8.25 -17.34
N LYS A 108 0.68 6.93 -17.52
CA LYS A 108 0.22 6.22 -18.72
C LYS A 108 -1.30 6.04 -18.79
N GLY A 109 -2.02 6.27 -17.69
CA GLY A 109 -3.47 6.03 -17.62
C GLY A 109 -3.82 4.53 -17.67
N ASN A 110 -2.92 3.64 -17.25
CA ASN A 110 -3.14 2.20 -17.28
C ASN A 110 -3.66 1.69 -15.91
N LYS A 111 -4.98 1.58 -15.79
CA LYS A 111 -5.66 1.18 -14.55
C LYS A 111 -5.33 -0.25 -14.11
N GLU A 112 -5.14 -1.17 -15.05
CA GLU A 112 -4.83 -2.56 -14.72
C GLU A 112 -3.40 -2.71 -14.19
N GLU A 113 -2.44 -2.04 -14.82
CA GLU A 113 -1.05 -1.97 -14.35
C GLU A 113 -0.97 -1.35 -12.94
N LEU A 114 -1.71 -0.25 -12.72
CA LEU A 114 -1.79 0.40 -11.41
C LEU A 114 -2.33 -0.55 -10.32
N LYS A 115 -3.40 -1.28 -10.62
CA LYS A 115 -4.00 -2.26 -9.72
C LYS A 115 -3.02 -3.39 -9.36
N GLN A 116 -2.32 -3.91 -10.35
CA GLN A 116 -1.29 -4.95 -10.13
C GLN A 116 -0.15 -4.41 -9.26
N THR A 117 0.33 -3.21 -9.53
CA THR A 117 1.38 -2.56 -8.75
C THR A 117 0.97 -2.37 -7.28
N LEU A 118 -0.25 -1.88 -7.02
CA LEU A 118 -0.77 -1.74 -5.66
C LEU A 118 -0.89 -3.10 -4.94
N ALA A 119 -1.32 -4.15 -5.64
CA ALA A 119 -1.39 -5.50 -5.09
C ALA A 119 0.00 -6.04 -4.74
N VAL A 120 0.99 -5.82 -5.58
CA VAL A 120 2.40 -6.17 -5.32
C VAL A 120 2.92 -5.42 -4.10
N MET A 121 2.74 -4.09 -4.02
CA MET A 121 3.16 -3.29 -2.88
C MET A 121 2.55 -3.79 -1.57
N LYS A 122 1.24 -4.06 -1.57
CA LYS A 122 0.52 -4.62 -0.42
C LYS A 122 1.10 -5.94 0.05
N SER A 123 1.39 -6.84 -0.90
CA SER A 123 1.97 -8.15 -0.63
C SER A 123 3.39 -8.04 -0.09
N GLU A 124 4.24 -7.20 -0.70
CA GLU A 124 5.62 -7.02 -0.28
C GLU A 124 5.71 -6.42 1.14
N ILE A 125 4.93 -5.38 1.46
CA ILE A 125 4.89 -4.82 2.81
C ILE A 125 4.46 -5.89 3.83
N LYS A 126 3.46 -6.72 3.53
CA LYS A 126 3.05 -7.80 4.43
C LYS A 126 4.12 -8.87 4.63
N LYS A 127 4.91 -9.19 3.60
CA LYS A 127 5.97 -10.22 3.67
C LYS A 127 7.18 -9.78 4.48
N THR A 128 7.44 -8.49 4.60
CA THR A 128 8.62 -8.00 5.34
C THR A 128 8.50 -8.11 6.84
N ARG A 129 7.27 -8.29 7.37
CA ARG A 129 7.00 -8.25 8.82
C ARG A 129 7.44 -6.95 9.48
N ALA A 130 7.40 -5.88 8.70
CA ALA A 130 7.62 -4.53 9.20
C ALA A 130 6.73 -4.27 10.43
N ASP A 131 7.25 -3.57 11.40
CA ASP A 131 6.42 -3.03 12.48
C ASP A 131 5.41 -2.00 11.94
N LYS A 132 4.49 -1.58 12.79
CA LYS A 132 3.47 -0.59 12.40
C LYS A 132 4.10 0.69 11.87
N SER A 133 5.17 1.18 12.49
CA SER A 133 5.83 2.43 12.10
C SER A 133 6.44 2.33 10.71
N GLN A 134 7.17 1.26 10.44
CA GLN A 134 7.76 0.99 9.12
C GLN A 134 6.68 0.83 8.04
N ALA A 135 5.60 0.11 8.33
CA ALA A 135 4.49 -0.03 7.41
C ALA A 135 3.83 1.33 7.11
N CYS A 136 3.62 2.18 8.12
CA CYS A 136 3.09 3.53 7.93
C CYS A 136 4.02 4.40 7.06
N VAL A 137 5.34 4.34 7.25
CA VAL A 137 6.30 5.04 6.38
C VAL A 137 6.13 4.61 4.92
N CYS A 138 5.98 3.31 4.67
CA CYS A 138 5.72 2.81 3.31
C CYS A 138 4.43 3.38 2.71
N LEU A 139 3.35 3.42 3.49
CA LEU A 139 2.07 3.99 3.06
C LEU A 139 2.19 5.48 2.74
N GLN A 140 2.90 6.23 3.58
CA GLN A 140 3.17 7.65 3.35
C GLN A 140 4.03 7.89 2.10
N MET A 141 4.99 7.00 1.79
CA MET A 141 5.75 7.06 0.54
C MET A 141 4.84 6.87 -0.69
N ILE A 142 3.90 5.93 -0.65
CA ILE A 142 2.93 5.72 -1.73
C ILE A 142 2.08 6.98 -1.93
N LEU A 143 1.54 7.56 -0.86
CA LEU A 143 0.76 8.81 -0.91
C LEU A 143 1.54 9.96 -1.55
N ARG A 144 2.82 10.13 -1.17
CA ARG A 144 3.69 11.18 -1.73
C ARG A 144 3.96 10.99 -3.21
N HIS A 145 4.31 9.78 -3.63
CA HIS A 145 4.61 9.51 -5.04
C HIS A 145 3.36 9.64 -5.93
N ALA A 146 2.20 9.17 -5.46
CA ALA A 146 0.96 9.39 -6.17
C ALA A 146 0.61 10.88 -6.27
N GLY A 147 0.67 11.62 -5.16
CA GLY A 147 0.36 13.05 -5.12
C GLY A 147 1.27 13.87 -6.04
N SER A 148 2.58 13.53 -6.13
CA SER A 148 3.51 14.22 -7.02
C SER A 148 3.16 14.10 -8.51
N CYS A 149 2.46 13.03 -8.92
CA CYS A 149 1.97 12.90 -10.29
C CYS A 149 0.95 14.00 -10.63
N TRP A 150 0.06 14.30 -9.70
CA TRP A 150 -0.95 15.34 -9.86
C TRP A 150 -0.33 16.74 -9.79
N GLU A 151 0.55 16.99 -8.82
CA GLU A 151 1.25 18.27 -8.65
C GLU A 151 2.05 18.68 -9.89
N SER A 152 2.54 17.70 -10.67
CA SER A 152 3.26 17.94 -11.92
C SER A 152 2.36 18.39 -13.08
N LEU A 153 1.05 18.17 -13.01
CA LEU A 153 0.08 18.43 -14.07
C LEU A 153 -0.76 19.69 -13.84
N SER A 154 -0.91 20.13 -12.61
CA SER A 154 -1.80 21.24 -12.27
C SER A 154 -1.23 22.09 -11.15
N SER A 155 -1.34 23.40 -11.31
CA SER A 155 -0.94 24.42 -10.31
C SER A 155 -2.05 24.80 -9.33
N GLU A 156 -3.30 24.39 -9.57
CA GLU A 156 -4.48 24.79 -8.80
C GLU A 156 -5.05 23.62 -7.98
N ASN A 157 -4.28 23.05 -7.02
CA ASN A 157 -4.70 21.79 -6.40
C ASN A 157 -4.49 21.72 -4.90
N GLU A 158 -5.12 22.63 -4.20
CA GLU A 158 -5.10 22.61 -2.72
C GLU A 158 -5.84 21.40 -2.15
N ASP A 159 -6.93 20.94 -2.77
CA ASP A 159 -7.79 19.89 -2.22
C ASP A 159 -7.11 18.49 -2.13
N LEU A 160 -6.45 18.04 -3.20
CA LEU A 160 -5.71 16.75 -3.17
C LEU A 160 -4.46 16.83 -2.31
N PHE A 161 -3.78 17.97 -2.28
CA PHE A 161 -2.67 18.20 -1.39
C PHE A 161 -3.12 18.11 0.08
N HIS A 162 -4.14 18.85 0.47
CA HIS A 162 -4.70 18.81 1.83
C HIS A 162 -5.20 17.41 2.20
N LYS A 163 -5.86 16.73 1.26
CA LYS A 163 -6.29 15.34 1.47
C LYS A 163 -5.12 14.41 1.73
N ARG A 164 -4.03 14.53 0.97
CA ARG A 164 -2.81 13.75 1.20
C ARG A 164 -2.23 13.98 2.60
N GLU A 165 -2.05 15.25 3.00
CA GLU A 165 -1.51 15.59 4.31
C GLU A 165 -2.38 15.05 5.45
N LEU A 166 -3.71 15.13 5.31
CA LEU A 166 -4.64 14.53 6.26
C LEU A 166 -4.50 13.01 6.31
N LEU A 167 -4.37 12.33 5.15
CA LEU A 167 -4.21 10.88 5.09
C LEU A 167 -2.89 10.41 5.68
N MET A 168 -1.80 11.18 5.56
CA MET A 168 -0.51 10.86 6.19
C MET A 168 -0.61 10.73 7.71
N GLY A 169 -1.46 11.52 8.36
CA GLY A 169 -1.78 11.35 9.79
C GLY A 169 -2.70 10.15 10.02
N LYS A 170 -3.81 10.08 9.28
CA LYS A 170 -4.84 9.06 9.46
C LYS A 170 -4.35 7.61 9.29
N VAL A 171 -3.38 7.35 8.41
CA VAL A 171 -2.83 5.99 8.23
C VAL A 171 -2.14 5.48 9.50
N THR A 172 -1.59 6.37 10.33
CA THR A 172 -0.95 5.99 11.60
C THR A 172 -1.94 5.65 12.70
N GLU A 173 -3.17 6.17 12.59
CA GLU A 173 -4.25 5.95 13.56
C GLU A 173 -4.99 4.62 13.34
N GLN A 174 -4.87 4.03 12.14
CA GLN A 174 -5.57 2.80 11.81
C GLN A 174 -5.14 1.62 12.68
N LYS A 175 -6.11 0.76 12.98
CA LYS A 175 -5.89 -0.45 13.80
C LYS A 175 -5.26 -1.59 13.00
N THR A 176 -5.51 -1.64 11.70
CA THR A 176 -4.99 -2.68 10.81
C THR A 176 -4.35 -2.07 9.56
N PHE A 177 -3.35 -2.75 9.04
CA PHE A 177 -2.72 -2.41 7.75
C PHE A 177 -3.72 -2.42 6.59
N SER A 178 -4.69 -3.34 6.61
CA SER A 178 -5.68 -3.44 5.55
C SER A 178 -6.59 -2.21 5.47
N GLU A 179 -6.97 -1.63 6.62
CA GLU A 179 -7.72 -0.36 6.67
C GLU A 179 -6.88 0.80 6.18
N ALA A 180 -5.64 0.92 6.69
CA ALA A 180 -4.71 1.95 6.27
C ALA A 180 -4.39 1.88 4.78
N PHE A 181 -4.12 0.68 4.26
CA PHE A 181 -3.83 0.47 2.83
C PHE A 181 -5.01 0.84 1.94
N ARG A 182 -6.24 0.50 2.33
CA ARG A 182 -7.45 0.87 1.57
C ARG A 182 -7.58 2.38 1.41
N MET A 183 -7.32 3.16 2.48
CA MET A 183 -7.34 4.62 2.39
C MET A 183 -6.31 5.17 1.39
N VAL A 184 -5.13 4.56 1.36
CA VAL A 184 -4.07 4.90 0.40
C VAL A 184 -4.48 4.51 -1.02
N GLU A 185 -5.05 3.34 -1.19
CA GLU A 185 -5.55 2.83 -2.47
C GLU A 185 -6.64 3.73 -3.06
N ASP A 186 -7.63 4.12 -2.24
CA ASP A 186 -8.69 5.06 -2.63
C ASP A 186 -8.11 6.42 -3.08
N TYR A 187 -7.12 6.95 -2.38
CA TYR A 187 -6.42 8.17 -2.77
C TYR A 187 -5.66 8.03 -4.09
N VAL A 188 -4.94 6.93 -4.27
CA VAL A 188 -4.19 6.65 -5.51
C VAL A 188 -5.14 6.57 -6.71
N TYR A 189 -6.29 5.92 -6.57
CA TYR A 189 -7.29 5.88 -7.63
C TYR A 189 -7.90 7.24 -7.92
N GLU A 190 -8.15 8.07 -6.92
CA GLU A 190 -8.62 9.44 -7.14
C GLU A 190 -7.60 10.27 -7.93
N VAL A 191 -6.32 10.19 -7.55
CA VAL A 191 -5.24 10.84 -8.32
C VAL A 191 -5.20 10.33 -9.75
N PHE A 192 -5.29 9.01 -9.94
CA PHE A 192 -5.30 8.38 -11.25
C PHE A 192 -6.46 8.91 -12.13
N GLU A 193 -7.69 8.92 -11.64
CA GLU A 193 -8.86 9.38 -12.39
C GLU A 193 -8.72 10.88 -12.77
N ARG A 194 -8.21 11.72 -11.87
CA ARG A 194 -7.98 13.13 -12.16
C ARG A 194 -6.85 13.32 -13.20
N CYS A 195 -5.74 12.61 -13.10
CA CYS A 195 -4.68 12.67 -14.10
C CYS A 195 -5.17 12.19 -15.48
N SER A 196 -5.95 11.12 -15.51
CA SER A 196 -6.50 10.58 -16.75
C SER A 196 -7.50 11.54 -17.41
N SER A 197 -8.35 12.19 -16.62
CA SER A 197 -9.30 13.18 -17.14
C SER A 197 -8.61 14.41 -17.71
N MET A 198 -7.52 14.88 -17.11
CA MET A 198 -6.72 15.99 -17.66
C MET A 198 -6.00 15.60 -18.96
N ASN A 199 -5.43 14.42 -19.01
CA ASN A 199 -4.75 13.93 -20.21
C ASN A 199 -5.74 13.78 -21.38
N SER A 200 -6.94 13.22 -21.13
CA SER A 200 -7.97 13.10 -22.17
C SER A 200 -8.47 14.48 -22.65
N SER A 201 -8.69 15.42 -21.74
CA SER A 201 -9.11 16.77 -22.12
C SER A 201 -8.04 17.55 -22.88
N SER A 202 -6.76 17.35 -22.53
CA SER A 202 -5.62 17.91 -23.24
C SER A 202 -5.48 17.26 -24.63
N GLY A 203 -5.58 15.95 -24.72
CA GLY A 203 -5.54 15.21 -25.99
C GLY A 203 -6.68 15.61 -26.93
N GLN A 204 -7.90 15.77 -26.42
CA GLN A 204 -9.05 16.27 -27.18
C GLN A 204 -8.83 17.68 -27.71
N LYS A 205 -8.30 18.60 -26.90
CA LYS A 205 -7.95 19.96 -27.35
C LYS A 205 -6.90 19.92 -28.45
N GLN A 206 -5.85 19.12 -28.28
CA GLN A 206 -4.80 18.98 -29.28
C GLN A 206 -5.33 18.36 -30.60
N ALA A 207 -6.22 17.37 -30.51
CA ALA A 207 -6.87 16.79 -31.68
C ALA A 207 -7.77 17.80 -32.42
N LEU A 208 -8.52 18.65 -31.68
CA LEU A 208 -9.31 19.73 -32.28
C LEU A 208 -8.44 20.77 -32.96
N LEU A 209 -7.35 21.22 -32.33
CA LEU A 209 -6.38 22.14 -32.94
C LEU A 209 -5.73 21.53 -34.18
N ALA A 210 -5.41 20.22 -34.17
CA ALA A 210 -4.95 19.50 -35.32
C ALA A 210 -5.96 19.53 -36.48
N MET A 211 -7.22 19.26 -36.21
CA MET A 211 -8.28 19.29 -37.24
C MET A 211 -8.43 20.66 -37.85
N GLU A 212 -8.33 21.71 -37.04
CA GLU A 212 -8.37 23.10 -37.56
C GLU A 212 -7.16 23.42 -38.42
N TYR A 213 -5.97 23.04 -37.98
CA TYR A 213 -4.73 23.21 -38.74
C TYR A 213 -4.74 22.44 -40.04
N ILE A 214 -5.20 21.18 -40.06
CA ILE A 214 -5.38 20.38 -41.28
C ILE A 214 -6.34 21.07 -42.24
N ARG A 215 -7.48 21.59 -41.79
CA ARG A 215 -8.45 22.29 -42.65
C ARG A 215 -7.87 23.53 -43.32
N GLY A 216 -6.91 24.21 -42.66
CA GLY A 216 -6.24 25.39 -43.26
C GLY A 216 -5.16 25.04 -44.26
N HIS A 217 -4.54 23.86 -44.18
CA HIS A 217 -3.29 23.53 -44.94
C HIS A 217 -3.38 22.28 -45.83
N TYR A 218 -4.54 21.55 -45.85
CA TYR A 218 -4.68 20.29 -46.59
C TYR A 218 -4.42 20.39 -48.10
N ASN A 219 -4.48 21.60 -48.68
CA ASN A 219 -4.21 21.85 -50.08
C ASN A 219 -2.73 22.10 -50.40
N GLU A 220 -1.87 22.15 -49.42
CA GLU A 220 -0.43 22.39 -49.63
C GLU A 220 0.25 21.09 -50.07
N PRO A 221 1.05 21.09 -51.15
CA PRO A 221 1.57 19.87 -51.76
C PRO A 221 2.47 19.00 -50.88
N GLU A 222 3.13 19.60 -49.86
CA GLU A 222 4.06 18.91 -48.95
C GLU A 222 3.51 18.78 -47.55
N PHE A 223 2.25 19.16 -47.32
CA PHE A 223 1.63 19.09 -46.00
C PHE A 223 1.48 17.63 -45.53
N GLY A 224 1.97 17.32 -44.34
CA GLY A 224 1.94 15.98 -43.81
C GLY A 224 1.89 15.90 -42.26
N LEU A 225 2.00 14.68 -41.78
CA LEU A 225 1.92 14.38 -40.33
C LEU A 225 2.98 15.14 -39.51
N ASN A 226 4.17 15.33 -40.06
CA ASN A 226 5.26 16.02 -39.37
C ASN A 226 4.95 17.50 -39.12
N ASP A 227 4.24 18.15 -40.04
CA ASP A 227 3.88 19.56 -39.93
C ASP A 227 2.85 19.76 -38.79
N ILE A 228 1.89 18.85 -38.69
CA ILE A 228 0.90 18.83 -37.64
C ILE A 228 1.59 18.62 -36.28
N CYS A 229 2.48 17.63 -36.19
CA CYS A 229 3.21 17.32 -34.97
C CYS A 229 4.13 18.46 -34.54
N SER A 230 4.77 19.15 -35.49
CA SER A 230 5.60 20.32 -35.24
C SER A 230 4.76 21.50 -34.73
N TYR A 231 3.61 21.76 -35.36
CA TYR A 231 2.68 22.81 -34.96
C TYR A 231 2.17 22.61 -33.53
N LEU A 232 1.83 21.37 -33.18
CA LEU A 232 1.32 21.03 -31.86
C LEU A 232 2.43 20.77 -30.81
N ASN A 233 3.69 20.75 -31.26
CA ASN A 233 4.85 20.39 -30.44
C ASN A 233 4.71 19.03 -29.74
N ILE A 234 4.26 18.00 -30.48
CA ILE A 234 4.05 16.65 -29.97
C ILE A 234 4.68 15.60 -30.91
N GLY A 235 4.95 14.42 -30.37
CA GLY A 235 5.46 13.29 -31.13
C GLY A 235 4.39 12.62 -32.02
N THR A 236 4.79 12.05 -33.15
CA THR A 236 3.88 11.40 -34.14
C THR A 236 3.09 10.23 -33.52
N SER A 237 3.71 9.43 -32.68
CA SER A 237 3.04 8.30 -31.99
C SER A 237 1.94 8.79 -31.06
N TYR A 238 2.21 9.83 -30.26
CA TYR A 238 1.23 10.42 -29.36
C TYR A 238 0.09 11.07 -30.14
N PHE A 239 0.40 11.84 -31.17
CA PHE A 239 -0.60 12.44 -32.05
C PHE A 239 -1.54 11.38 -32.64
N SER A 240 -1.00 10.30 -33.20
CA SER A 240 -1.80 9.23 -33.81
C SER A 240 -2.77 8.61 -32.81
N THR A 241 -2.35 8.44 -31.56
CA THR A 241 -3.19 7.90 -30.48
C THR A 241 -4.34 8.84 -30.16
N ILE A 242 -4.05 10.09 -29.82
CA ILE A 242 -5.08 11.06 -29.41
C ILE A 242 -6.05 11.41 -30.53
N PHE A 243 -5.55 11.47 -31.77
CA PHE A 243 -6.35 11.77 -32.93
C PHE A 243 -7.35 10.65 -33.24
N LYS A 244 -6.89 9.41 -33.18
CA LYS A 244 -7.73 8.22 -33.34
C LYS A 244 -8.79 8.10 -32.25
N GLU A 245 -8.41 8.32 -30.98
CA GLU A 245 -9.34 8.29 -29.86
C GLU A 245 -10.42 9.39 -29.97
N THR A 246 -10.07 10.55 -30.50
CA THR A 246 -10.99 11.69 -30.63
C THR A 246 -11.88 11.59 -31.86
N THR A 247 -11.38 11.04 -32.97
CA THR A 247 -12.11 10.99 -34.27
C THR A 247 -12.79 9.65 -34.53
N GLY A 248 -12.43 8.60 -33.78
CA GLY A 248 -13.07 7.28 -33.86
C GLY A 248 -12.60 6.42 -35.04
N GLY A 249 -11.48 6.76 -35.69
CA GLY A 249 -11.03 6.07 -36.89
C GLY A 249 -9.56 5.84 -36.95
#